data_34be612945fa6697e19842b04e16f015
#
_entry.id   34be612945fa6697e19842b04e16f015
#
_cell.length_a   1.000
_cell.length_b   1.000
_cell.length_c   1.000
_cell.angle_alpha   90.00
_cell.angle_beta   90.00
_cell.angle_gamma   90.00
#
_symmetry.space_group_name_H-M   'P 1'
#
loop_
_entity.id
_entity.type
_entity.pdbx_description
1 polymer ?
#
loop_
_entity_poly.entity_id
_entity_poly.type
_entity_poly.pdbx_seq_one_letter_code
_entity_poly.pdbx_strand_id
1 'polypeptide(L)'
;MSEEKNLKIKESLSATRERRSNMDCCVISAKVQENRLSKAKLEKLRRCFPEAKWLYNAVVASETLTIEDTFTVQIKVNNSFETREIITLSAQMKQSVIDGAKQNIFNLSKAKKAGHKVGRLQFKSECNEINLKQHGQTYAIKDKNKIRV
;
A
#
# COMPACT_ATOMS: atom_id res chain seq x y z
N MET A 1 8.11 1.64 -36.59
CA MET A 1 8.76 1.19 -35.34
C MET A 1 7.93 1.42 -34.06
N SER A 2 7.12 2.44 -33.96
CA SER A 2 6.28 2.73 -32.76
C SER A 2 5.04 1.82 -32.66
N GLU A 3 4.31 1.59 -33.76
CA GLU A 3 3.06 0.83 -33.74
C GLU A 3 3.26 -0.67 -33.48
N GLU A 4 4.29 -1.26 -34.03
CA GLU A 4 4.58 -2.68 -33.79
C GLU A 4 4.99 -2.97 -32.33
N LYS A 5 5.73 -2.04 -31.68
CA LYS A 5 6.03 -2.13 -30.25
C LYS A 5 4.76 -1.99 -29.40
N ASN A 6 3.87 -1.07 -29.76
CA ASN A 6 2.61 -0.87 -29.06
C ASN A 6 1.68 -2.09 -29.19
N LEU A 7 1.68 -2.74 -30.35
CA LEU A 7 0.91 -3.96 -30.56
C LEU A 7 1.41 -5.09 -29.67
N LYS A 8 2.73 -5.35 -29.66
CA LYS A 8 3.35 -6.37 -28.81
C LYS A 8 3.09 -6.12 -27.31
N ILE A 9 3.11 -4.86 -26.87
CA ILE A 9 2.77 -4.49 -25.49
C ILE A 9 1.30 -4.80 -25.19
N LYS A 10 0.38 -4.45 -26.09
CA LYS A 10 -1.06 -4.75 -25.92
C LYS A 10 -1.32 -6.26 -25.85
N GLU A 11 -0.71 -7.04 -26.72
CA GLU A 11 -0.81 -8.50 -26.73
C GLU A 11 -0.27 -9.11 -25.43
N SER A 12 0.90 -8.69 -24.98
CA SER A 12 1.49 -9.14 -23.72
C SER A 12 0.62 -8.80 -22.50
N LEU A 13 0.02 -7.62 -22.50
CA LEU A 13 -0.91 -7.18 -21.43
C LEU A 13 -2.21 -8.00 -21.47
N SER A 14 -2.75 -8.28 -22.66
CA SER A 14 -3.94 -9.13 -22.85
C SER A 14 -3.70 -10.53 -22.34
N ALA A 15 -2.61 -11.18 -22.79
CA ALA A 15 -2.22 -12.51 -22.33
C ALA A 15 -1.99 -12.58 -20.80
N THR A 16 -1.44 -11.51 -20.22
CA THR A 16 -1.26 -11.44 -18.76
C THR A 16 -2.59 -11.31 -18.02
N ARG A 17 -3.55 -10.55 -18.55
CA ARG A 17 -4.88 -10.42 -17.98
C ARG A 17 -5.65 -11.75 -18.05
N GLU A 18 -5.62 -12.39 -19.17
CA GLU A 18 -6.26 -13.70 -19.40
C GLU A 18 -5.69 -14.76 -18.45
N ARG A 19 -4.35 -14.85 -18.35
CA ARG A 19 -3.71 -15.74 -17.38
C ARG A 19 -4.15 -15.46 -15.95
N ARG A 20 -4.25 -14.19 -15.55
CA ARG A 20 -4.69 -13.79 -14.20
C ARG A 20 -6.17 -14.08 -13.93
N SER A 21 -7.03 -13.97 -14.94
CA SER A 21 -8.47 -14.29 -14.80
C SER A 21 -8.70 -15.79 -14.57
N ASN A 22 -7.79 -16.63 -15.07
CA ASN A 22 -7.86 -18.09 -14.95
C ASN A 22 -7.05 -18.65 -13.77
N MET A 23 -6.48 -17.77 -12.91
CA MET A 23 -5.74 -18.20 -11.73
C MET A 23 -6.65 -18.18 -10.49
N ASP A 24 -6.66 -19.28 -9.76
CA ASP A 24 -7.24 -19.30 -8.42
C ASP A 24 -6.38 -18.52 -7.45
N CYS A 25 -7.02 -17.60 -6.69
CA CYS A 25 -6.35 -16.84 -5.66
C CYS A 25 -6.54 -17.52 -4.31
N CYS A 26 -5.43 -17.92 -3.68
CA CYS A 26 -5.43 -18.42 -2.31
C CYS A 26 -4.87 -17.35 -1.38
N VAL A 27 -5.60 -17.04 -0.31
CA VAL A 27 -5.13 -16.15 0.75
C VAL A 27 -4.57 -16.98 1.89
N ILE A 28 -3.29 -16.81 2.16
CA ILE A 28 -2.60 -17.48 3.28
C ILE A 28 -2.32 -16.42 4.34
N SER A 29 -2.84 -16.66 5.55
CA SER A 29 -2.54 -15.84 6.71
C SER A 29 -1.49 -16.49 7.57
N ALA A 30 -0.46 -15.74 7.94
CA ALA A 30 0.59 -16.21 8.83
C ALA A 30 0.81 -15.22 9.96
N LYS A 31 0.92 -15.73 11.20
CA LYS A 31 1.22 -14.90 12.36
C LYS A 31 2.74 -14.79 12.53
N VAL A 32 3.23 -13.56 12.61
CA VAL A 32 4.64 -13.30 12.91
C VAL A 32 4.92 -13.64 14.36
N GLN A 33 5.95 -14.45 14.61
CA GLN A 33 6.43 -14.78 15.96
C GLN A 33 7.44 -13.73 16.40
N GLU A 34 7.01 -12.72 17.13
CA GLU A 34 7.85 -11.59 17.57
C GLU A 34 9.05 -12.01 18.40
N ASN A 35 8.92 -13.07 19.22
CA ASN A 35 10.00 -13.61 20.05
C ASN A 35 11.19 -14.19 19.25
N ARG A 36 10.99 -14.46 17.95
CA ARG A 36 12.04 -14.93 17.03
C ARG A 36 12.69 -13.81 16.24
N LEU A 37 12.24 -12.57 16.40
CA LEU A 37 12.83 -11.42 15.75
C LEU A 37 13.89 -10.78 16.64
N SER A 38 15.00 -10.31 16.03
CA SER A 38 15.94 -9.43 16.75
C SER A 38 15.25 -8.11 17.11
N LYS A 39 15.70 -7.45 18.17
CA LYS A 39 15.17 -6.15 18.62
C LYS A 39 15.09 -5.13 17.47
N ALA A 40 16.16 -5.02 16.67
CA ALA A 40 16.18 -4.10 15.52
C ALA A 40 15.12 -4.43 14.45
N LYS A 41 14.89 -5.72 14.15
CA LYS A 41 13.85 -6.12 13.20
C LYS A 41 12.46 -5.85 13.75
N LEU A 42 12.24 -6.10 15.03
CA LEU A 42 10.97 -5.84 15.69
C LEU A 42 10.65 -4.35 15.71
N GLU A 43 11.63 -3.51 16.04
CA GLU A 43 11.49 -2.06 16.03
C GLU A 43 11.17 -1.54 14.62
N LYS A 44 11.91 -2.02 13.61
CA LYS A 44 11.64 -1.69 12.22
C LYS A 44 10.22 -2.09 11.82
N LEU A 45 9.76 -3.28 12.17
CA LEU A 45 8.41 -3.74 11.88
C LEU A 45 7.36 -2.84 12.56
N ARG A 46 7.56 -2.54 13.85
CA ARG A 46 6.64 -1.68 14.61
C ARG A 46 6.58 -0.26 14.06
N ARG A 47 7.69 0.26 13.53
CA ARG A 47 7.76 1.59 12.91
C ARG A 47 7.05 1.67 11.55
N CYS A 48 6.98 0.58 10.79
CA CYS A 48 6.27 0.56 9.51
C CYS A 48 4.80 1.00 9.62
N PHE A 49 4.10 0.59 10.66
CA PHE A 49 2.67 0.85 10.80
C PHE A 49 2.34 2.32 11.09
N PRO A 50 3.02 3.02 12.03
CA PRO A 50 2.86 4.46 12.20
C PRO A 50 3.21 5.26 10.93
N GLU A 51 4.30 4.91 10.24
CA GLU A 51 4.68 5.56 8.99
C GLU A 51 3.62 5.37 7.90
N ALA A 52 3.06 4.18 7.77
CA ALA A 52 1.98 3.91 6.84
C ALA A 52 0.71 4.72 7.17
N LYS A 53 0.37 4.86 8.47
CA LYS A 53 -0.72 5.72 8.92
C LYS A 53 -0.48 7.18 8.55
N TRP A 54 0.71 7.71 8.84
CA TRP A 54 1.03 9.10 8.53
C TRP A 54 0.93 9.38 7.03
N LEU A 55 1.51 8.50 6.21
CA LEU A 55 1.44 8.60 4.76
C LEU A 55 0.01 8.53 4.24
N TYR A 56 -0.80 7.56 4.71
CA TYR A 56 -2.21 7.45 4.36
C TYR A 56 -2.98 8.74 4.68
N ASN A 57 -2.81 9.25 5.89
CA ASN A 57 -3.52 10.45 6.34
C ASN A 57 -3.07 11.69 5.56
N ALA A 58 -1.79 11.80 5.20
CA ALA A 58 -1.30 12.87 4.35
C ALA A 58 -1.92 12.82 2.94
N VAL A 59 -2.08 11.61 2.36
CA VAL A 59 -2.80 11.43 1.07
C VAL A 59 -4.26 11.85 1.19
N VAL A 60 -4.93 11.47 2.28
CA VAL A 60 -6.34 11.82 2.52
C VAL A 60 -6.52 13.32 2.75
N ALA A 61 -5.53 13.99 3.35
CA ALA A 61 -5.53 15.44 3.56
C ALA A 61 -5.27 16.24 2.26
N SER A 62 -4.62 15.62 1.27
CA SER A 62 -4.36 16.25 -0.02
C SER A 62 -5.62 16.30 -0.88
N GLU A 63 -5.95 17.46 -1.42
CA GLU A 63 -7.11 17.65 -2.30
C GLU A 63 -7.02 16.80 -3.58
N THR A 64 -5.81 16.59 -4.07
CA THR A 64 -5.53 15.84 -5.31
C THR A 64 -5.27 14.36 -5.09
N LEU A 65 -5.23 13.90 -3.81
CA LEU A 65 -4.80 12.55 -3.44
C LEU A 65 -3.41 12.17 -3.98
N THR A 66 -2.58 13.18 -4.16
CA THR A 66 -1.19 13.03 -4.56
C THR A 66 -0.28 13.62 -3.50
N ILE A 67 0.88 13.03 -3.33
CA ILE A 67 1.95 13.55 -2.48
C ILE A 67 3.19 13.64 -3.37
N GLU A 68 3.79 14.81 -3.43
CA GLU A 68 5.02 15.04 -4.19
C GLU A 68 6.22 14.42 -3.48
N ASP A 69 6.29 14.61 -2.15
CA ASP A 69 7.34 14.02 -1.32
C ASP A 69 6.77 12.85 -0.48
N THR A 70 7.31 11.66 -0.72
CA THR A 70 6.97 10.45 0.05
C THR A 70 7.97 10.13 1.16
N PHE A 71 8.97 10.98 1.36
CA PHE A 71 9.98 10.79 2.40
C PHE A 71 9.64 11.56 3.67
N THR A 72 8.93 12.68 3.54
CA THR A 72 8.47 13.47 4.67
C THR A 72 6.99 13.78 4.56
N VAL A 73 6.30 13.79 5.70
CA VAL A 73 4.88 14.14 5.77
C VAL A 73 4.63 15.06 6.96
N GLN A 74 3.69 15.97 6.79
CA GLN A 74 3.21 16.79 7.90
C GLN A 74 2.08 16.07 8.62
N ILE A 75 2.19 15.93 9.91
CA ILE A 75 1.15 15.38 10.78
C ILE A 75 0.69 16.43 11.79
N LYS A 76 -0.59 16.45 12.08
CA LYS A 76 -1.14 17.30 13.13
C LYS A 76 -0.99 16.60 14.48
N VAL A 77 -0.23 17.23 15.39
CA VAL A 77 -0.06 16.79 16.77
C VAL A 77 -0.62 17.89 17.65
N ASN A 78 -1.70 17.60 18.38
CA ASN A 78 -2.47 18.60 19.12
C ASN A 78 -2.91 19.75 18.17
N ASN A 79 -2.43 20.96 18.38
CA ASN A 79 -2.77 22.13 17.56
C ASN A 79 -1.63 22.59 16.64
N SER A 80 -0.52 21.85 16.56
CA SER A 80 0.63 22.16 15.72
C SER A 80 0.83 21.12 14.61
N PHE A 81 1.55 21.52 13.56
CA PHE A 81 1.99 20.58 12.53
C PHE A 81 3.46 20.22 12.77
N GLU A 82 3.76 18.94 12.72
CA GLU A 82 5.10 18.41 12.83
C GLU A 82 5.46 17.65 11.55
N THR A 83 6.68 17.81 11.10
CA THR A 83 7.23 17.03 9.98
C THR A 83 7.77 15.70 10.50
N ARG A 84 7.33 14.60 9.90
CA ARG A 84 7.78 13.25 10.22
C ARG A 84 8.42 12.60 8.98
N GLU A 85 9.53 11.93 9.22
CA GLU A 85 10.23 11.19 8.17
C GLU A 85 9.67 9.78 8.00
N ILE A 86 9.53 9.35 6.75
CA ILE A 86 9.11 8.01 6.34
C ILE A 86 10.32 7.28 5.78
N ILE A 87 11.05 6.57 6.62
CA ILE A 87 12.31 5.92 6.29
C ILE A 87 12.24 4.39 6.30
N THR A 88 11.25 3.82 6.98
CA THR A 88 11.16 2.36 7.14
C THR A 88 10.39 1.71 5.98
N LEU A 89 9.41 2.42 5.42
CA LEU A 89 8.65 1.94 4.29
C LEU A 89 9.46 1.94 3.00
N SER A 90 9.53 0.81 2.31
CA SER A 90 10.08 0.74 0.95
C SER A 90 9.22 1.55 -0.03
N ALA A 91 9.78 1.91 -1.19
CA ALA A 91 9.06 2.66 -2.22
C ALA A 91 7.75 1.96 -2.63
N GLN A 92 7.76 0.63 -2.70
CA GLN A 92 6.56 -0.14 -3.06
C GLN A 92 5.53 -0.22 -1.94
N MET A 93 5.96 -0.26 -0.67
CA MET A 93 5.05 -0.13 0.47
C MET A 93 4.39 1.24 0.48
N LYS A 94 5.16 2.32 0.26
CA LYS A 94 4.64 3.68 0.13
C LYS A 94 3.59 3.78 -0.99
N GLN A 95 3.92 3.27 -2.17
CA GLN A 95 2.99 3.24 -3.30
C GLN A 95 1.73 2.43 -2.99
N SER A 96 1.86 1.30 -2.27
CA SER A 96 0.71 0.49 -1.86
C SER A 96 -0.24 1.23 -0.91
N VAL A 97 0.31 2.02 0.01
CA VAL A 97 -0.48 2.85 0.94
C VAL A 97 -1.23 3.95 0.17
N ILE A 98 -0.55 4.62 -0.77
CA ILE A 98 -1.13 5.68 -1.62
C ILE A 98 -2.25 5.10 -2.49
N ASP A 99 -1.99 3.97 -3.16
CA ASP A 99 -2.99 3.29 -4.00
C ASP A 99 -4.21 2.84 -3.17
N GLY A 100 -3.99 2.38 -1.93
CA GLY A 100 -5.06 2.01 -1.02
C GLY A 100 -5.97 3.20 -0.68
N ALA A 101 -5.42 4.38 -0.43
CA ALA A 101 -6.20 5.59 -0.20
C ALA A 101 -7.03 5.98 -1.43
N LYS A 102 -6.42 5.97 -2.62
CA LYS A 102 -7.10 6.23 -3.90
C LYS A 102 -8.22 5.23 -4.17
N GLN A 103 -7.97 3.94 -3.92
CA GLN A 103 -8.96 2.88 -4.11
C GLN A 103 -10.16 3.04 -3.17
N ASN A 104 -9.94 3.47 -1.93
CA ASN A 104 -11.03 3.73 -0.99
C ASN A 104 -11.94 4.86 -1.49
N ILE A 105 -11.38 5.94 -2.03
CA ILE A 105 -12.20 7.02 -2.65
C ILE A 105 -12.93 6.53 -3.89
N PHE A 106 -12.27 5.76 -4.73
CA PHE A 106 -12.91 5.15 -5.89
C PHE A 106 -14.12 4.28 -5.48
N ASN A 107 -13.95 3.46 -4.44
CA ASN A 107 -15.02 2.61 -3.91
C ASN A 107 -16.19 3.44 -3.35
N LEU A 108 -15.91 4.53 -2.63
CA LEU A 108 -16.94 5.47 -2.17
C LEU A 108 -17.70 6.11 -3.34
N SER A 109 -16.98 6.54 -4.39
CA SER A 109 -17.59 7.10 -5.59
C SER A 109 -18.48 6.08 -6.31
N LYS A 110 -18.01 4.83 -6.42
CA LYS A 110 -18.80 3.73 -7.00
C LYS A 110 -20.06 3.44 -6.20
N ALA A 111 -19.95 3.37 -4.87
CA ALA A 111 -21.10 3.18 -3.99
C ALA A 111 -22.12 4.32 -4.10
N LYS A 112 -21.64 5.59 -4.17
CA LYS A 112 -22.51 6.76 -4.39
C LYS A 112 -23.25 6.69 -5.72
N LYS A 113 -22.57 6.28 -6.80
CA LYS A 113 -23.20 6.09 -8.13
C LYS A 113 -24.23 4.97 -8.12
N ALA A 114 -24.08 3.96 -7.27
CA ALA A 114 -25.04 2.88 -7.07
C ALA A 114 -26.22 3.27 -6.15
N GLY A 115 -26.34 4.55 -5.76
CA GLY A 115 -27.44 5.06 -4.94
C GLY A 115 -27.25 4.88 -3.43
N HIS A 116 -26.08 4.39 -2.96
CA HIS A 116 -25.83 4.26 -1.54
C HIS A 116 -25.48 5.61 -0.90
N LYS A 117 -25.95 5.81 0.33
CA LYS A 117 -25.52 6.96 1.15
C LYS A 117 -24.09 6.72 1.60
N VAL A 118 -23.16 7.57 1.20
CA VAL A 118 -21.73 7.45 1.55
C VAL A 118 -21.26 8.64 2.37
N GLY A 119 -20.34 8.38 3.30
CA GLY A 119 -19.66 9.42 4.07
C GLY A 119 -18.39 9.92 3.37
N ARG A 120 -17.60 10.73 4.10
CA ARG A 120 -16.26 11.16 3.68
C ARG A 120 -15.22 10.10 4.05
N LEU A 121 -14.12 10.06 3.30
CA LEU A 121 -12.98 9.25 3.68
C LEU A 121 -12.41 9.75 5.01
N GLN A 122 -12.27 8.84 5.97
CA GLN A 122 -11.81 9.14 7.31
C GLN A 122 -10.29 9.01 7.42
N PHE A 123 -9.69 9.83 8.27
CA PHE A 123 -8.32 9.61 8.73
C PHE A 123 -8.24 8.32 9.53
N LYS A 124 -7.15 7.59 9.36
CA LYS A 124 -6.88 6.39 10.16
C LYS A 124 -6.28 6.77 11.51
N SER A 125 -6.84 6.26 12.60
CA SER A 125 -6.24 6.31 13.93
C SER A 125 -5.06 5.34 14.05
N GLU A 126 -5.18 4.17 13.38
CA GLU A 126 -4.18 3.11 13.35
C GLU A 126 -4.05 2.53 11.95
N CYS A 127 -2.89 1.93 11.68
CA CYS A 127 -2.65 1.12 10.49
C CYS A 127 -2.14 -0.24 10.96
N ASN A 128 -2.90 -1.30 10.68
CA ASN A 128 -2.59 -2.66 11.12
C ASN A 128 -2.19 -3.57 9.97
N GLU A 129 -2.20 -3.05 8.74
CA GLU A 129 -1.85 -3.82 7.55
C GLU A 129 -1.10 -2.96 6.54
N ILE A 130 -0.15 -3.57 5.87
CA ILE A 130 0.58 -2.98 4.74
C ILE A 130 0.63 -4.03 3.65
N ASN A 131 0.04 -3.72 2.49
CA ASN A 131 0.04 -4.63 1.36
C ASN A 131 1.43 -4.68 0.72
N LEU A 132 1.95 -5.88 0.55
CA LEU A 132 3.18 -6.15 -0.18
C LEU A 132 2.82 -6.58 -1.59
N LYS A 133 3.36 -5.89 -2.58
CA LYS A 133 3.19 -6.22 -4.00
C LYS A 133 4.49 -6.84 -4.52
N GLN A 134 4.40 -7.60 -5.61
CA GLN A 134 5.53 -8.16 -6.34
C GLN A 134 6.37 -9.17 -5.53
N HIS A 135 5.85 -10.40 -5.46
CA HIS A 135 6.60 -11.55 -4.97
C HIS A 135 7.95 -11.69 -5.72
N GLY A 136 8.99 -11.98 -5.00
CA GLY A 136 10.36 -12.08 -5.52
C GLY A 136 11.14 -10.76 -5.49
N GLN A 137 10.48 -9.62 -5.54
CA GLN A 137 11.11 -8.28 -5.47
C GLN A 137 10.96 -7.65 -4.09
N THR A 138 9.75 -7.33 -3.64
CA THR A 138 9.50 -6.68 -2.36
C THR A 138 9.36 -7.64 -1.20
N TYR A 139 8.87 -8.84 -1.48
CA TYR A 139 8.84 -9.91 -0.50
C TYR A 139 9.10 -11.26 -1.17
N ALA A 140 9.62 -12.19 -0.41
CA ALA A 140 9.79 -13.57 -0.86
C ALA A 140 9.55 -14.54 0.29
N ILE A 141 8.84 -15.61 0.00
CA ILE A 141 8.70 -16.74 0.90
C ILE A 141 9.91 -17.64 0.65
N LYS A 142 10.84 -17.71 1.62
CA LYS A 142 12.08 -18.46 1.49
C LYS A 142 11.97 -19.92 1.93
N ASP A 143 11.16 -20.16 2.95
CA ASP A 143 10.87 -21.48 3.51
C ASP A 143 9.46 -21.47 4.08
N LYS A 144 8.96 -22.65 4.49
CA LYS A 144 7.64 -22.76 5.14
C LYS A 144 7.40 -21.77 6.28
N ASN A 145 8.49 -21.24 6.88
CA ASN A 145 8.43 -20.40 8.10
C ASN A 145 9.19 -19.08 7.97
N LYS A 146 9.65 -18.69 6.78
CA LYS A 146 10.44 -17.45 6.63
C LYS A 146 9.95 -16.61 5.47
N ILE A 147 9.64 -15.36 5.77
CA ILE A 147 9.32 -14.33 4.80
C ILE A 147 10.42 -13.27 4.85
N ARG A 148 10.96 -12.93 3.69
CA ARG A 148 11.82 -11.76 3.50
C ARG A 148 10.95 -10.60 3.04
N VAL A 149 11.06 -9.48 3.69
CA VAL A 149 10.44 -8.19 3.34
C VAL A 149 11.53 -7.13 3.22
#